data_dcfeae05d232e173dadd27b576cd82b7
#
_entry.id   dcfeae05d232e173dadd27b576cd82b7
#
_cell.length_a   1.000
_cell.length_b   1.000
_cell.length_c   1.000
_cell.angle_alpha   90.00
_cell.angle_beta   90.00
_cell.angle_gamma   90.00
#
_symmetry.space_group_name_H-M   'P 1'
#
loop_
_entity.id
_entity.type
_entity.pdbx_description
1 polymer ?
#
loop_
_entity_poly.entity_id
_entity_poly.type
_entity_poly.pdbx_seq_one_letter_code
_entity_poly.pdbx_strand_id
1 'polypeptide(L)'
;MNKENSYDKSYPVTTMAIQNKVTECFKSMSVDEKRILIMASPIARNIDASEQDQILISAQQFADDCGIKVNSAYKQIENASKKLVDRSFSYVNDRGKKVYSNWVIDATYEDAGISLRFTSIVLVMLKILDKYNPCLLYTSPSPRD
;
A
#
# COMPACT_ATOMS: atom_id res chain seq x y z
N MET A 1 13.03 1.18 -31.16
CA MET A 1 12.80 0.95 -30.69
C MET A 1 12.33 0.69 -30.19
N ASN A 2 12.01 0.51 -30.20
CA ASN A 2 11.53 0.16 -29.61
C ASN A 2 11.38 -0.32 -28.91
N LYS A 3 11.56 -0.68 -28.91
CA LYS A 3 11.38 -1.27 -28.29
C LYS A 3 11.34 -1.68 -27.46
N GLU A 4 11.52 -1.72 -27.41
CA GLU A 4 11.41 -2.19 -26.69
C GLU A 4 10.93 -2.56 -26.16
N ASN A 5 10.69 -2.77 -26.39
CA ASN A 5 10.10 -3.14 -25.91
C ASN A 5 9.42 -3.83 -25.60
N SER A 6 9.76 -4.21 -25.65
CA SER A 6 8.69 -5.00 -25.71
C SER A 6 8.53 -6.06 -24.67
N TYR A 7 9.41 -6.84 -24.36
CA TYR A 7 9.28 -7.83 -23.36
C TYR A 7 8.94 -7.29 -22.07
N ASP A 8 9.29 -6.12 -21.85
CA ASP A 8 8.98 -5.60 -20.59
C ASP A 8 7.76 -4.84 -20.66
N LYS A 9 6.90 -5.12 -21.54
CA LYS A 9 5.66 -4.49 -21.57
C LYS A 9 4.93 -4.58 -20.32
N SER A 10 5.08 -5.66 -19.59
CA SER A 10 4.37 -5.83 -18.34
C SER A 10 4.84 -4.89 -17.27
N TYR A 11 6.12 -4.56 -17.29
CA TYR A 11 6.69 -3.78 -16.20
C TYR A 11 7.62 -2.74 -16.77
N PRO A 12 7.09 -1.53 -17.04
CA PRO A 12 7.94 -0.44 -17.47
C PRO A 12 9.06 -0.19 -16.48
N VAL A 13 10.15 0.37 -16.94
CA VAL A 13 11.31 0.66 -16.10
C VAL A 13 10.92 1.46 -14.87
N THR A 14 10.05 2.47 -15.07
CA THR A 14 9.59 3.28 -13.96
C THR A 14 8.88 2.44 -12.91
N THR A 15 8.02 1.53 -13.35
CA THR A 15 7.31 0.67 -12.41
C THR A 15 8.28 -0.21 -11.64
N MET A 16 9.29 -0.74 -12.32
CA MET A 16 10.27 -1.58 -11.64
C MET A 16 11.07 -0.79 -10.63
N ALA A 17 11.47 0.43 -10.99
CA ALA A 17 12.21 1.28 -10.08
C ALA A 17 11.37 1.62 -8.86
N ILE A 18 10.08 1.87 -9.07
CA ILE A 18 9.16 2.15 -7.99
C ILE A 18 8.99 0.94 -7.10
N GLN A 19 8.87 -0.25 -7.69
CA GLN A 19 8.78 -1.48 -6.91
C GLN A 19 9.96 -1.64 -5.99
N ASN A 20 11.15 -1.39 -6.50
CA ASN A 20 12.35 -1.52 -5.69
C ASN A 20 12.35 -0.52 -4.55
N LYS A 21 11.95 0.72 -4.84
CA LYS A 21 11.90 1.76 -3.83
C LYS A 21 10.85 1.46 -2.77
N VAL A 22 9.70 0.98 -3.20
CA VAL A 22 8.63 0.61 -2.27
C VAL A 22 9.06 -0.56 -1.39
N THR A 23 9.73 -1.54 -1.98
CA THR A 23 10.23 -2.67 -1.20
C THR A 23 11.21 -2.20 -0.13
N GLU A 24 12.07 -1.28 -0.49
CA GLU A 24 13.02 -0.69 0.43
C GLU A 24 12.32 0.02 1.59
N CYS A 25 11.34 0.85 1.25
CA CYS A 25 10.57 1.59 2.26
C CYS A 25 9.74 0.65 3.11
N PHE A 26 9.17 -0.37 2.48
CA PHE A 26 8.34 -1.34 3.16
C PHE A 26 9.10 -2.02 4.31
N LYS A 27 10.38 -2.30 4.09
CA LYS A 27 11.19 -2.93 5.12
C LYS A 27 11.33 -2.09 6.37
N SER A 28 11.26 -0.79 6.23
CA SER A 28 11.42 0.11 7.36
C SER A 28 10.11 0.46 8.05
N MET A 29 9.01 -0.01 7.52
CA MET A 29 7.70 0.29 8.08
C MET A 29 7.39 -0.57 9.29
N SER A 30 6.52 -0.06 10.16
CA SER A 30 6.03 -0.85 11.28
C SER A 30 5.13 -1.97 10.77
N VAL A 31 4.91 -2.97 11.61
CA VAL A 31 4.03 -4.08 11.27
C VAL A 31 2.63 -3.57 10.94
N ASP A 32 2.15 -2.59 11.70
CA ASP A 32 0.81 -2.07 11.48
C ASP A 32 0.70 -1.34 10.14
N GLU A 33 1.73 -0.58 9.77
CA GLU A 33 1.74 0.07 8.47
C GLU A 33 1.69 -0.97 7.34
N LYS A 34 2.49 -2.01 7.46
CA LYS A 34 2.51 -3.08 6.46
C LYS A 34 1.15 -3.75 6.35
N ARG A 35 0.53 -3.99 7.50
CA ARG A 35 -0.77 -4.65 7.53
C ARG A 35 -1.83 -3.82 6.83
N ILE A 36 -1.79 -2.51 7.03
CA ILE A 36 -2.72 -1.61 6.34
C ILE A 36 -2.53 -1.71 4.83
N LEU A 37 -1.29 -1.71 4.37
CA LEU A 37 -1.03 -1.78 2.93
C LEU A 37 -1.50 -3.10 2.35
N ILE A 38 -1.30 -4.19 3.08
CA ILE A 38 -1.76 -5.49 2.63
C ILE A 38 -3.28 -5.54 2.57
N MET A 39 -3.94 -4.95 3.55
CA MET A 39 -5.40 -4.91 3.56
C MET A 39 -5.95 -4.02 2.44
N ALA A 40 -5.24 -2.95 2.12
CA ALA A 40 -5.67 -2.03 1.08
C ALA A 40 -5.48 -2.59 -0.33
N SER A 41 -4.49 -3.47 -0.51
CA SER A 41 -4.12 -3.97 -1.83
C SER A 41 -5.27 -4.58 -2.62
N PRO A 42 -6.02 -5.54 -2.06
CA PRO A 42 -7.12 -6.15 -2.83
C PRO A 42 -8.22 -5.15 -3.13
N ILE A 43 -8.47 -4.20 -2.22
CA ILE A 43 -9.50 -3.21 -2.45
C ILE A 43 -9.08 -2.31 -3.60
N ALA A 44 -7.82 -1.85 -3.57
CA ALA A 44 -7.30 -0.97 -4.63
C ALA A 44 -7.42 -1.65 -5.99
N ARG A 45 -7.12 -2.93 -6.05
CA ARG A 45 -7.17 -3.66 -7.30
C ARG A 45 -8.61 -3.91 -7.75
N ASN A 46 -9.48 -4.28 -6.82
CA ASN A 46 -10.86 -4.62 -7.16
C ASN A 46 -11.63 -3.45 -7.72
N ILE A 47 -11.41 -2.26 -7.19
CA ILE A 47 -12.12 -1.08 -7.68
C ILE A 47 -11.28 -0.26 -8.66
N ASP A 48 -10.08 -0.73 -8.97
CA ASP A 48 -9.14 0.01 -9.81
C ASP A 48 -9.01 1.44 -9.30
N ALA A 49 -8.65 1.57 -8.04
CA ALA A 49 -8.69 2.82 -7.32
C ALA A 49 -7.80 3.90 -7.94
N SER A 50 -8.30 5.13 -7.89
CA SER A 50 -7.55 6.32 -8.27
C SER A 50 -7.30 7.15 -7.02
N GLU A 51 -6.60 8.26 -7.17
CA GLU A 51 -6.29 9.15 -6.04
C GLU A 51 -7.51 9.72 -5.37
N GLN A 52 -8.65 9.72 -6.05
CA GLN A 52 -9.87 10.25 -5.49
C GLN A 52 -10.65 9.22 -4.70
N ASP A 53 -10.29 7.96 -4.83
CA ASP A 53 -11.02 6.89 -4.15
C ASP A 53 -10.50 6.70 -2.75
N GLN A 54 -11.41 6.57 -1.81
CA GLN A 54 -11.06 6.27 -0.43
C GLN A 54 -11.12 4.77 -0.23
N ILE A 55 -10.11 4.25 0.45
CA ILE A 55 -10.06 2.83 0.77
C ILE A 55 -10.24 2.70 2.27
N LEU A 56 -11.31 2.05 2.69
CA LEU A 56 -11.61 1.89 4.10
C LEU A 56 -10.83 0.71 4.67
N ILE A 57 -10.06 1.01 5.71
CA ILE A 57 -9.42 -0.05 6.50
C ILE A 57 -10.33 -0.30 7.69
N SER A 58 -10.97 -1.45 7.68
CA SER A 58 -11.96 -1.80 8.70
C SER A 58 -11.28 -2.13 10.03
N ALA A 59 -11.73 -1.46 11.08
CA ALA A 59 -11.19 -1.72 12.41
C ALA A 59 -11.55 -3.14 12.87
N GLN A 60 -12.74 -3.59 12.51
CA GLN A 60 -13.16 -4.94 12.90
C GLN A 60 -12.29 -5.99 12.21
N GLN A 61 -12.04 -5.81 10.92
CA GLN A 61 -11.21 -6.76 10.20
C GLN A 61 -9.77 -6.75 10.72
N PHE A 62 -9.25 -5.57 11.00
CA PHE A 62 -7.92 -5.43 11.57
C PHE A 62 -7.85 -6.14 12.94
N ALA A 63 -8.88 -5.94 13.75
CA ALA A 63 -8.95 -6.57 15.07
C ALA A 63 -8.99 -8.09 14.95
N ASP A 64 -9.78 -8.59 14.02
CA ASP A 64 -9.90 -10.02 13.80
C ASP A 64 -8.57 -10.62 13.33
N ASP A 65 -7.91 -9.93 12.41
CA ASP A 65 -6.64 -10.41 11.85
C ASP A 65 -5.54 -10.41 12.90
N CYS A 66 -5.57 -9.44 13.82
CA CYS A 66 -4.53 -9.32 14.84
C CYS A 66 -4.87 -10.02 16.14
N GLY A 67 -6.11 -10.44 16.32
CA GLY A 67 -6.54 -11.05 17.56
C GLY A 67 -6.61 -10.06 18.70
N ILE A 68 -7.02 -8.82 18.43
CA ILE A 68 -7.11 -7.78 19.44
C ILE A 68 -8.51 -7.19 19.46
N LYS A 69 -8.78 -6.35 20.46
CA LYS A 69 -10.07 -5.68 20.57
C LYS A 69 -10.20 -4.59 19.53
N VAL A 70 -11.43 -4.31 19.11
CA VAL A 70 -11.70 -3.29 18.10
C VAL A 70 -11.19 -1.92 18.54
N ASN A 71 -11.34 -1.56 19.80
CA ASN A 71 -10.84 -0.27 20.28
C ASN A 71 -9.33 -0.15 20.11
N SER A 72 -8.61 -1.23 20.41
CA SER A 72 -7.17 -1.25 20.23
C SER A 72 -6.81 -1.19 18.75
N ALA A 73 -7.56 -1.90 17.93
CA ALA A 73 -7.33 -1.90 16.48
C ALA A 73 -7.47 -0.49 15.93
N TYR A 74 -8.50 0.22 16.36
CA TYR A 74 -8.75 1.58 15.89
C TYR A 74 -7.55 2.47 16.18
N LYS A 75 -7.01 2.37 17.40
CA LYS A 75 -5.84 3.15 17.77
C LYS A 75 -4.62 2.79 16.94
N GLN A 76 -4.40 1.51 16.72
CA GLN A 76 -3.27 1.06 15.92
C GLN A 76 -3.36 1.53 14.49
N ILE A 77 -4.56 1.45 13.91
CA ILE A 77 -4.78 1.93 12.54
C ILE A 77 -4.54 3.43 12.48
N GLU A 78 -5.03 4.16 13.47
CA GLU A 78 -4.86 5.60 13.51
C GLU A 78 -3.38 5.98 13.52
N ASN A 79 -2.62 5.36 14.41
CA ASN A 79 -1.19 5.66 14.52
C ASN A 79 -0.45 5.31 13.25
N ALA A 80 -0.74 4.16 12.67
CA ALA A 80 -0.09 3.74 11.45
C ALA A 80 -0.47 4.62 10.27
N SER A 81 -1.73 5.06 10.23
CA SER A 81 -2.20 5.94 9.16
C SER A 81 -1.50 7.29 9.21
N LYS A 82 -1.30 7.83 10.40
CA LYS A 82 -0.54 9.07 10.55
C LYS A 82 0.88 8.93 10.03
N LYS A 83 1.50 7.81 10.33
CA LYS A 83 2.86 7.56 9.83
C LYS A 83 2.87 7.48 8.32
N LEU A 84 1.86 6.84 7.72
CA LEU A 84 1.80 6.71 6.27
C LEU A 84 1.56 8.05 5.59
N VAL A 85 0.77 8.93 6.21
CA VAL A 85 0.55 10.27 5.66
C VAL A 85 1.84 11.07 5.68
N ASP A 86 2.67 10.90 6.72
CA ASP A 86 3.92 11.63 6.85
C ASP A 86 5.05 11.03 6.04
N ARG A 87 4.92 9.78 5.66
CA ARG A 87 6.01 9.06 5.00
C ARG A 87 6.09 9.46 3.55
N SER A 88 7.29 9.81 3.13
CA SER A 88 7.53 10.20 1.75
C SER A 88 8.65 9.39 1.15
N PHE A 89 8.77 9.44 -0.15
CA PHE A 89 9.85 8.78 -0.86
C PHE A 89 10.11 9.54 -2.16
N SER A 90 11.22 9.22 -2.79
CA SER A 90 11.52 9.82 -4.08
C SER A 90 11.87 8.72 -5.08
N TYR A 91 11.64 9.00 -6.33
CA TYR A 91 11.98 8.09 -7.40
C TYR A 91 12.26 8.90 -8.67
N VAL A 92 12.81 8.23 -9.69
CA VAL A 92 13.09 8.89 -10.96
C VAL A 92 12.05 8.37 -11.96
N ASN A 93 11.36 9.29 -12.63
CA ASN A 93 10.32 8.91 -13.58
C ASN A 93 10.92 8.57 -14.95
N ASP A 94 10.04 8.25 -15.91
CA ASP A 94 10.45 7.85 -17.25
C ASP A 94 11.26 8.90 -17.96
N ARG A 95 11.07 10.17 -17.60
CA ARG A 95 11.78 11.26 -18.23
C ARG A 95 13.08 11.61 -17.54
N GLY A 96 13.51 10.76 -16.59
CA GLY A 96 14.73 10.99 -15.85
C GLY A 96 14.62 12.08 -14.81
N LYS A 97 13.42 12.47 -14.43
CA LYS A 97 13.21 13.54 -13.45
C LYS A 97 12.96 12.94 -12.08
N LYS A 98 13.51 13.57 -11.06
CA LYS A 98 13.29 13.14 -9.69
C LYS A 98 11.92 13.60 -9.23
N VAL A 99 11.18 12.69 -8.65
CA VAL A 99 9.82 12.97 -8.14
C VAL A 99 9.81 12.68 -6.66
N TYR A 100 9.18 13.56 -5.89
CA TYR A 100 8.94 13.32 -4.46
C TYR A 100 7.47 13.03 -4.27
N SER A 101 7.15 12.03 -3.49
CA SER A 101 5.76 11.61 -3.29
C SER A 101 5.56 11.13 -1.87
N ASN A 102 4.31 11.19 -1.40
CA ASN A 102 3.94 10.59 -0.13
C ASN A 102 3.25 9.26 -0.39
N TRP A 103 3.13 8.45 0.64
CA TRP A 103 2.40 7.20 0.54
C TRP A 103 0.90 7.42 0.54
N VAL A 104 0.42 8.26 1.45
CA VAL A 104 -1.00 8.51 1.63
C VAL A 104 -1.25 10.00 1.53
N ILE A 105 -2.29 10.37 0.79
CA ILE A 105 -2.66 11.76 0.61
C ILE A 105 -3.35 12.27 1.87
N ASP A 106 -4.33 11.53 2.36
CA ASP A 106 -5.03 11.88 3.59
C ASP A 106 -5.69 10.65 4.19
N ALA A 107 -6.05 10.77 5.44
CA ALA A 107 -6.73 9.73 6.19
C ALA A 107 -7.92 10.37 6.89
N THR A 108 -9.07 9.71 6.81
CA THR A 108 -10.30 10.23 7.38
C THR A 108 -10.90 9.22 8.35
N TYR A 109 -11.28 9.68 9.53
CA TYR A 109 -11.95 8.82 10.49
C TYR A 109 -13.35 8.47 10.00
N GLU A 110 -13.67 7.20 10.12
CA GLU A 110 -15.00 6.70 9.80
C GLU A 110 -15.49 5.87 10.98
N ASP A 111 -16.79 5.63 11.04
CA ASP A 111 -17.34 4.81 12.11
C ASP A 111 -16.76 3.40 12.07
N ALA A 112 -16.55 2.86 10.87
CA ALA A 112 -16.09 1.49 10.72
C ALA A 112 -14.57 1.34 10.71
N GLY A 113 -13.84 2.45 10.67
CA GLY A 113 -12.39 2.39 10.58
C GLY A 113 -11.80 3.70 10.12
N ILE A 114 -10.80 3.63 9.25
CA ILE A 114 -10.16 4.81 8.71
C ILE A 114 -10.07 4.65 7.20
N SER A 115 -10.50 5.68 6.47
CA SER A 115 -10.42 5.68 5.02
C SER A 115 -9.16 6.40 4.59
N LEU A 116 -8.44 5.80 3.64
CA LEU A 116 -7.18 6.34 3.16
C LEU A 116 -7.27 6.62 1.67
N ARG A 117 -6.68 7.73 1.26
CA ARG A 117 -6.47 8.01 -0.16
C ARG A 117 -4.99 7.89 -0.44
N PHE A 118 -4.63 7.03 -1.35
CA PHE A 118 -3.23 6.78 -1.68
C PHE A 118 -2.83 7.58 -2.92
N THR A 119 -1.55 7.90 -3.02
CA THR A 119 -1.04 8.58 -4.21
C THR A 119 -1.07 7.60 -5.38
N SER A 120 -1.11 8.14 -6.60
CA SER A 120 -1.19 7.33 -7.81
C SER A 120 -0.10 6.29 -7.89
N ILE A 121 1.10 6.69 -7.55
CA ILE A 121 2.26 5.81 -7.63
C ILE A 121 2.10 4.63 -6.66
N VAL A 122 1.63 4.91 -5.46
CA VAL A 122 1.45 3.87 -4.46
C VAL A 122 0.30 2.95 -4.86
N LEU A 123 -0.75 3.50 -5.47
CA LEU A 123 -1.84 2.66 -5.96
C LEU A 123 -1.38 1.65 -7.00
N VAL A 124 -0.50 2.07 -7.89
CA VAL A 124 0.07 1.14 -8.85
C VAL A 124 0.77 -0.01 -8.13
N MET A 125 1.52 0.35 -7.10
CA MET A 125 2.24 -0.67 -6.32
C MET A 125 1.31 -1.58 -5.56
N LEU A 126 0.24 -1.02 -4.98
CA LEU A 126 -0.72 -1.83 -4.24
C LEU A 126 -1.40 -2.84 -5.16
N LYS A 127 -1.73 -2.43 -6.38
CA LYS A 127 -2.37 -3.33 -7.34
C LYS A 127 -1.43 -4.46 -7.75
N ILE A 128 -0.15 -4.14 -7.92
CA ILE A 128 0.86 -5.15 -8.22
C ILE A 128 1.05 -6.07 -7.02
N LEU A 129 1.12 -5.49 -5.84
CA LEU A 129 1.29 -6.25 -4.61
C LEU A 129 0.16 -7.26 -4.46
N ASP A 130 -1.07 -6.84 -4.70
CA ASP A 130 -2.20 -7.74 -4.60
C ASP A 130 -2.10 -8.89 -5.61
N LYS A 131 -1.63 -8.59 -6.81
CA LYS A 131 -1.46 -9.61 -7.83
C LYS A 131 -0.54 -10.73 -7.37
N TYR A 132 0.48 -10.39 -6.59
CA TYR A 132 1.43 -11.36 -6.09
C TYR A 132 1.22 -11.70 -4.62
N ASN A 133 0.12 -11.22 -4.08
CA ASN A 133 -0.17 -11.34 -2.66
C ASN A 133 -0.21 -12.76 -2.12
N PRO A 134 -0.63 -13.78 -2.88
CA PRO A 134 -0.60 -15.12 -2.31
C PRO A 134 0.75 -15.48 -1.71
N CYS A 135 1.83 -15.07 -2.33
CA CYS A 135 3.14 -15.31 -1.78
C CYS A 135 3.38 -14.58 -0.49
N LEU A 136 2.96 -13.33 -0.44
CA LEU A 136 3.13 -12.52 0.75
C LEU A 136 2.32 -13.04 1.91
N LEU A 137 1.09 -13.44 1.63
CA LEU A 137 0.22 -13.96 2.67
C LEU A 137 0.75 -15.26 3.25
N TYR A 138 1.33 -16.08 2.41
CA TYR A 138 1.85 -17.33 2.88
C TYR A 138 3.14 -17.17 3.66
N THR A 139 3.87 -16.13 3.38
CA THR A 139 5.06 -15.86 4.14
C THR A 139 4.74 -15.11 5.41
N SER A 140 3.60 -14.48 5.49
CA SER A 140 3.19 -13.85 6.68
C SER A 140 2.92 -14.91 7.66
N PRO A 141 3.25 -14.73 8.81
CA PRO A 141 3.04 -15.71 9.81
C PRO A 141 1.68 -15.92 10.01
N SER A 142 1.17 -16.69 9.65
CA SER A 142 -0.05 -16.88 9.87
C SER A 142 -0.22 -17.53 10.97
N PRO A 143 -0.46 -17.40 11.55
CA PRO A 143 -0.51 -18.08 12.48
C PRO A 143 -1.46 -18.92 12.64
N ARG A 144 -1.96 -18.94 12.27
CA ARG A 144 -2.72 -19.60 12.42
C ARG A 144 -2.57 -20.60 12.40
N ASP A 145 -2.23 -20.79 12.33
CA ASP A 145 -2.09 -21.72 12.37
C ASP A 145 -1.84 -21.92 13.03
#